data_f553cee06f874f48b7e7cb6c68384d7c
#
_entry.id   f553cee06f874f48b7e7cb6c68384d7c
#
_cell.length_a   1.000
_cell.length_b   1.000
_cell.length_c   1.000
_cell.angle_alpha   90.00
_cell.angle_beta   90.00
_cell.angle_gamma   90.00
#
_symmetry.space_group_name_H-M   'P 1'
#
loop_
_entity.id
_entity.type
_entity.pdbx_description
1 polymer ?
#
loop_
_entity_poly.entity_id
_entity_poly.type
_entity_poly.pdbx_seq_one_letter_code
_entity_poly.pdbx_strand_id
1 'polypeptide(L)'
;MARILHNDEGKVTGVEYFDADGNLQMQQARVVCVAGNSFESPRLLLNSASSMFPDGLANSSGQVGRNYMRHMTGSVYAVFDKPVRFWRGTTMAGIVTDEARYDPSRGFVGGYELETLALGLPFMAAFLDPGAWGREFTSALDEYENMAGMWIVGEDMPQETNRVTLNHEVKDQYGLPVVNVHFDDHPNDIAMRNHAYKQGAAIYDAVGATRTFPTPPYPSTHNLGTNRMSENARDGVVNKWGRTHDVPNLYISDGSVFTTGAAENPTLTIVALAIRQADHLASELSAGNL
;
A
#
# COMPACT_ATOMS: atom_id res chain seq x y z
N MET A 1 0.29 8.60 18.22
CA MET A 1 -0.61 7.83 19.14
C MET A 1 0.20 6.65 19.65
N ALA A 2 0.09 6.33 20.96
CA ALA A 2 0.87 5.26 21.59
C ALA A 2 0.05 3.99 21.76
N ARG A 3 -1.20 4.10 22.22
CA ARG A 3 -2.06 2.98 22.49
C ARG A 3 -3.55 3.38 22.48
N ILE A 4 -4.42 2.44 22.15
CA ILE A 4 -5.87 2.55 22.30
C ILE A 4 -6.24 1.90 23.63
N LEU A 5 -7.07 2.59 24.40
CA LEU A 5 -7.54 2.15 25.73
C LEU A 5 -8.94 1.56 25.61
N HIS A 6 -9.23 0.52 26.41
CA HIS A 6 -10.54 -0.13 26.48
C HIS A 6 -10.94 -0.41 27.94
N ASN A 7 -12.23 -0.62 28.17
CA ASN A 7 -12.77 -1.08 29.44
C ASN A 7 -12.83 -2.61 29.54
N ASP A 8 -13.33 -3.11 30.66
CA ASP A 8 -13.48 -4.56 30.93
C ASP A 8 -14.57 -5.24 30.07
N GLU A 9 -15.36 -4.45 29.32
CA GLU A 9 -16.32 -4.95 28.32
C GLU A 9 -15.75 -5.02 26.92
N GLY A 10 -14.48 -4.66 26.74
CA GLY A 10 -13.79 -4.62 25.45
C GLY A 10 -14.16 -3.42 24.57
N LYS A 11 -14.82 -2.40 25.10
CA LYS A 11 -15.14 -1.16 24.38
C LYS A 11 -14.01 -0.15 24.54
N VAL A 12 -13.63 0.53 23.46
CA VAL A 12 -12.69 1.65 23.49
C VAL A 12 -13.21 2.76 24.41
N THR A 13 -12.33 3.30 25.24
CA THR A 13 -12.61 4.43 26.15
C THR A 13 -11.79 5.68 25.81
N GLY A 14 -10.75 5.54 24.99
CA GLY A 14 -9.87 6.63 24.61
C GLY A 14 -8.57 6.16 24.00
N VAL A 15 -7.62 7.08 23.95
CA VAL A 15 -6.28 6.83 23.39
C VAL A 15 -5.21 7.48 24.28
N GLU A 16 -4.03 6.87 24.29
CA GLU A 16 -2.80 7.51 24.78
C GLU A 16 -1.99 8.02 23.58
N TYR A 17 -1.41 9.20 23.74
CA TYR A 17 -0.57 9.82 22.72
C TYR A 17 0.54 10.65 23.37
N PHE A 18 1.63 10.88 22.63
CA PHE A 18 2.66 11.81 23.03
C PHE A 18 2.34 13.20 22.46
N ASP A 19 2.42 14.22 23.30
CA ASP A 19 2.31 15.62 22.88
C ASP A 19 3.60 16.13 22.21
N ALA A 20 3.63 17.40 21.84
CA ALA A 20 4.78 18.00 21.17
C ALA A 20 6.05 18.02 22.04
N ASP A 21 5.89 18.01 23.36
CA ASP A 21 6.98 17.99 24.33
C ASP A 21 7.43 16.56 24.69
N GLY A 22 6.77 15.54 24.11
CA GLY A 22 7.07 14.13 24.35
C GLY A 22 6.43 13.56 25.63
N ASN A 23 5.49 14.27 26.26
CA ASN A 23 4.79 13.78 27.43
C ASN A 23 3.62 12.90 27.04
N LEU A 24 3.43 11.78 27.74
CA LEU A 24 2.30 10.89 27.52
C LEU A 24 1.00 11.56 28.04
N GLN A 25 0.03 11.68 27.15
CA GLN A 25 -1.29 12.27 27.40
C GLN A 25 -2.38 11.23 27.13
N MET A 26 -3.57 11.45 27.68
CA MET A 26 -4.75 10.63 27.44
C MET A 26 -5.90 11.49 26.91
N GLN A 27 -6.55 11.00 25.86
CA GLN A 27 -7.80 11.58 25.34
C GLN A 27 -8.93 10.56 25.44
N GLN A 28 -9.98 10.89 26.17
CA GLN A 28 -11.20 10.08 26.21
C GLN A 28 -11.97 10.21 24.89
N ALA A 29 -12.56 9.10 24.44
CA ALA A 29 -13.37 9.04 23.24
C ALA A 29 -14.46 7.96 23.34
N ARG A 30 -15.65 8.25 22.80
CA ARG A 30 -16.72 7.26 22.66
C ARG A 30 -16.46 6.30 21.50
N VAL A 31 -15.79 6.76 20.47
CA VAL A 31 -15.43 6.03 19.25
C VAL A 31 -14.03 6.42 18.85
N VAL A 32 -13.25 5.47 18.36
CA VAL A 32 -11.93 5.72 17.77
C VAL A 32 -11.93 5.25 16.31
N CYS A 33 -11.52 6.14 15.40
CA CYS A 33 -11.23 5.83 14.00
C CYS A 33 -9.71 5.88 13.80
N VAL A 34 -9.12 4.75 13.42
CA VAL A 34 -7.69 4.62 13.12
C VAL A 34 -7.50 4.84 11.62
N ALA A 35 -6.61 5.75 11.24
CA ALA A 35 -6.29 6.11 9.87
C ALA A 35 -4.78 6.36 9.71
N GLY A 36 -3.96 5.40 10.16
CA GLY A 36 -2.51 5.51 10.23
C GLY A 36 -1.77 4.82 9.08
N ASN A 37 -2.46 4.42 8.01
CA ASN A 37 -1.98 3.61 6.89
C ASN A 37 -1.69 2.13 7.25
N SER A 38 -1.26 1.35 6.25
CA SER A 38 -1.04 -0.10 6.39
C SER A 38 0.18 -0.51 7.21
N PHE A 39 0.96 0.44 7.74
CA PHE A 39 2.04 0.16 8.68
C PHE A 39 1.68 0.60 10.10
N GLU A 40 1.25 1.85 10.26
CA GLU A 40 1.02 2.42 11.58
C GLU A 40 -0.32 1.99 12.19
N SER A 41 -1.36 1.69 11.37
CA SER A 41 -2.63 1.18 11.89
C SER A 41 -2.47 -0.20 12.54
N PRO A 42 -1.89 -1.24 11.89
CA PRO A 42 -1.64 -2.51 12.57
C PRO A 42 -0.61 -2.36 13.71
N ARG A 43 0.41 -1.51 13.57
CA ARG A 43 1.35 -1.25 14.66
C ARG A 43 0.65 -0.75 15.92
N LEU A 44 -0.29 0.19 15.77
CA LEU A 44 -1.07 0.73 16.88
C LEU A 44 -1.94 -0.34 17.55
N LEU A 45 -2.61 -1.19 16.75
CA LEU A 45 -3.41 -2.29 17.27
C LEU A 45 -2.56 -3.30 18.04
N LEU A 46 -1.41 -3.69 17.50
CA LEU A 46 -0.48 -4.62 18.15
C LEU A 46 0.13 -4.02 19.43
N ASN A 47 0.51 -2.73 19.44
CA ASN A 47 0.98 -2.02 20.62
C ASN A 47 -0.12 -1.81 21.68
N SER A 48 -1.39 -2.00 21.31
CA SER A 48 -2.55 -1.90 22.22
C SER A 48 -2.92 -3.24 22.88
N ALA A 49 -1.97 -4.18 22.94
CA ALA A 49 -2.15 -5.45 23.62
C ALA A 49 -2.46 -5.25 25.12
N SER A 50 -3.31 -6.13 25.68
CA SER A 50 -3.72 -6.13 27.08
C SER A 50 -3.98 -7.56 27.54
N SER A 51 -4.35 -7.75 28.81
CA SER A 51 -4.77 -9.06 29.32
C SER A 51 -6.00 -9.63 28.60
N MET A 52 -6.90 -8.77 28.11
CA MET A 52 -8.09 -9.16 27.35
C MET A 52 -7.73 -9.43 25.86
N PHE A 53 -6.76 -8.71 25.29
CA PHE A 53 -6.33 -8.80 23.91
C PHE A 53 -4.81 -9.06 23.86
N PRO A 54 -4.35 -10.26 24.25
CA PRO A 54 -2.91 -10.54 24.44
C PRO A 54 -2.08 -10.44 23.15
N ASP A 55 -2.71 -10.70 21.99
CA ASP A 55 -2.05 -10.69 20.68
C ASP A 55 -2.25 -9.35 19.92
N GLY A 56 -2.72 -8.30 20.61
CA GLY A 56 -3.08 -6.99 20.04
C GLY A 56 -4.57 -6.74 20.02
N LEU A 57 -4.96 -5.48 20.08
CA LEU A 57 -6.36 -5.06 20.04
C LEU A 57 -6.99 -5.41 18.68
N ALA A 58 -8.23 -5.92 18.71
CA ALA A 58 -8.97 -6.36 17.51
C ALA A 58 -8.27 -7.47 16.69
N ASN A 59 -7.48 -8.33 17.32
CA ASN A 59 -6.69 -9.37 16.69
C ASN A 59 -7.06 -10.80 17.06
N SER A 60 -8.30 -11.09 17.42
CA SER A 60 -8.75 -12.46 17.73
C SER A 60 -8.62 -13.42 16.54
N SER A 61 -8.69 -12.89 15.32
CA SER A 61 -8.47 -13.62 14.07
C SER A 61 -6.99 -13.93 13.79
N GLY A 62 -6.05 -13.23 14.44
CA GLY A 62 -4.63 -13.25 14.07
C GLY A 62 -4.32 -12.57 12.72
N GLN A 63 -5.27 -11.78 12.17
CA GLN A 63 -5.11 -11.16 10.84
C GLN A 63 -4.53 -9.74 10.88
N VAL A 64 -4.43 -9.11 12.06
CA VAL A 64 -3.78 -7.79 12.17
C VAL A 64 -2.32 -7.88 11.71
N GLY A 65 -1.97 -7.04 10.75
CA GLY A 65 -0.64 -6.97 10.14
C GLY A 65 -0.42 -7.95 8.99
N ARG A 66 -1.27 -8.96 8.75
CA ARG A 66 -1.13 -9.93 7.66
C ARG A 66 -1.70 -9.42 6.34
N ASN A 67 -1.39 -10.14 5.25
CA ASN A 67 -1.86 -9.84 3.90
C ASN A 67 -1.41 -8.46 3.39
N TYR A 68 -0.21 -8.04 3.75
CA TYR A 68 0.37 -6.81 3.26
C TYR A 68 0.53 -6.86 1.75
N MET A 69 0.01 -5.85 1.07
CA MET A 69 0.08 -5.63 -0.37
C MET A 69 0.62 -4.22 -0.64
N ARG A 70 1.20 -4.01 -1.82
CA ARG A 70 1.83 -2.73 -2.17
C ARG A 70 1.75 -2.35 -3.64
N HIS A 71 0.97 -3.04 -4.44
CA HIS A 71 1.00 -3.15 -5.89
C HIS A 71 2.32 -3.75 -6.43
N MET A 72 2.17 -4.67 -7.37
CA MET A 72 3.27 -5.17 -8.18
C MET A 72 3.78 -4.04 -9.05
N THR A 73 5.08 -3.75 -8.98
CA THR A 73 5.71 -2.65 -9.71
C THR A 73 6.85 -3.11 -10.60
N GLY A 74 7.18 -2.27 -11.53
CA GLY A 74 8.30 -2.29 -12.43
C GLY A 74 8.22 -1.07 -13.34
N SER A 75 9.16 -0.92 -14.25
CA SER A 75 9.08 0.10 -15.30
C SER A 75 9.66 -0.43 -16.59
N VAL A 76 9.16 0.10 -17.69
CA VAL A 76 9.74 -0.10 -19.01
C VAL A 76 10.18 1.26 -19.54
N TYR A 77 11.43 1.35 -19.92
CA TYR A 77 11.99 2.54 -20.57
C TYR A 77 12.28 2.25 -22.04
N ALA A 78 12.26 3.30 -22.82
CA ALA A 78 12.58 3.28 -24.24
C ALA A 78 13.50 4.43 -24.61
N VAL A 79 14.37 4.20 -25.59
CA VAL A 79 15.24 5.21 -26.20
C VAL A 79 14.79 5.43 -27.64
N PHE A 80 14.79 6.68 -28.09
CA PHE A 80 14.42 7.10 -29.43
C PHE A 80 15.60 7.79 -30.11
N ASP A 81 15.56 7.88 -31.43
CA ASP A 81 16.59 8.58 -32.25
C ASP A 81 16.44 10.11 -32.22
N LYS A 82 15.39 10.62 -31.55
CA LYS A 82 15.10 12.05 -31.38
C LYS A 82 14.72 12.39 -29.93
N PRO A 83 14.91 13.66 -29.50
CA PRO A 83 14.59 14.08 -28.16
C PRO A 83 13.10 13.92 -27.80
N VAL A 84 12.80 13.18 -26.76
CA VAL A 84 11.47 13.02 -26.16
C VAL A 84 11.24 14.04 -25.04
N ARG A 85 12.26 14.29 -24.22
CA ARG A 85 12.25 15.24 -23.09
C ARG A 85 11.13 14.95 -22.09
N PHE A 86 10.99 13.71 -21.70
CA PHE A 86 9.88 13.23 -20.87
C PHE A 86 9.78 13.91 -19.47
N TRP A 87 10.83 14.60 -19.02
CA TRP A 87 10.78 15.38 -17.77
C TRP A 87 9.98 16.69 -17.89
N ARG A 88 9.51 17.09 -19.06
CA ARG A 88 8.79 18.35 -19.29
C ARG A 88 7.29 18.23 -19.13
N GLY A 89 6.77 17.04 -18.92
CA GLY A 89 5.36 16.78 -18.78
C GLY A 89 4.91 16.62 -17.32
N THR A 90 3.63 16.40 -17.15
CA THR A 90 3.06 15.89 -15.90
C THR A 90 3.27 14.37 -15.88
N THR A 91 3.78 13.84 -14.77
CA THR A 91 3.86 12.38 -14.58
C THR A 91 2.45 11.78 -14.58
N MET A 92 2.33 10.53 -15.04
CA MET A 92 1.05 9.80 -15.13
C MET A 92 -0.04 10.53 -15.94
N ALA A 93 0.39 11.34 -16.93
CA ALA A 93 -0.53 12.06 -17.81
C ALA A 93 -1.19 11.16 -18.87
N GLY A 94 -0.62 10.00 -19.14
CA GLY A 94 -1.17 8.96 -20.01
C GLY A 94 -1.19 7.64 -19.25
N ILE A 95 -2.31 6.91 -19.34
CA ILE A 95 -2.50 5.62 -18.70
C ILE A 95 -3.02 4.64 -19.75
N VAL A 96 -2.39 3.46 -19.85
CA VAL A 96 -2.84 2.33 -20.67
C VAL A 96 -3.52 1.34 -19.75
N THR A 97 -4.82 1.14 -19.91
CA THR A 97 -5.69 0.33 -19.04
C THR A 97 -6.19 -0.95 -19.71
N ASP A 98 -5.71 -1.27 -20.91
CA ASP A 98 -6.17 -2.45 -21.69
C ASP A 98 -6.00 -3.75 -20.91
N GLU A 99 -4.96 -3.80 -20.04
CA GLU A 99 -4.60 -4.97 -19.25
C GLU A 99 -5.12 -4.91 -17.79
N ALA A 100 -5.89 -3.89 -17.41
CA ALA A 100 -6.39 -3.72 -16.04
C ALA A 100 -7.44 -4.76 -15.64
N ARG A 101 -8.11 -5.38 -16.61
CA ARG A 101 -9.13 -6.41 -16.37
C ARG A 101 -8.52 -7.80 -16.38
N TYR A 102 -9.05 -8.67 -15.51
CA TYR A 102 -8.68 -10.08 -15.50
C TYR A 102 -9.00 -10.76 -16.84
N ASP A 103 -8.00 -11.45 -17.39
CA ASP A 103 -8.12 -12.33 -18.55
C ASP A 103 -7.40 -13.65 -18.27
N PRO A 104 -8.13 -14.79 -18.18
CA PRO A 104 -7.54 -16.07 -17.84
C PRO A 104 -6.54 -16.59 -18.88
N SER A 105 -6.59 -16.09 -20.13
CA SER A 105 -5.66 -16.51 -21.19
C SER A 105 -4.21 -16.05 -20.95
N ARG A 106 -4.00 -15.05 -20.10
CA ARG A 106 -2.68 -14.47 -19.79
C ARG A 106 -1.87 -15.32 -18.80
N GLY A 107 -2.51 -16.27 -18.09
CA GLY A 107 -1.85 -17.19 -17.16
C GLY A 107 -1.55 -16.58 -15.78
N PHE A 108 -2.19 -15.47 -15.43
CA PHE A 108 -2.18 -14.87 -14.09
C PHE A 108 -3.55 -14.29 -13.73
N VAL A 109 -3.81 -14.12 -12.45
CA VAL A 109 -5.01 -13.49 -11.89
C VAL A 109 -4.76 -11.99 -11.70
N GLY A 110 -5.83 -11.18 -11.81
CA GLY A 110 -5.75 -9.73 -11.68
C GLY A 110 -5.42 -9.04 -12.99
N GLY A 111 -5.01 -7.80 -12.88
CA GLY A 111 -4.63 -6.94 -14.01
C GLY A 111 -3.58 -5.91 -13.62
N TYR A 112 -3.15 -5.12 -14.59
CA TYR A 112 -2.22 -4.02 -14.38
C TYR A 112 -2.51 -2.89 -15.35
N GLU A 113 -1.96 -1.72 -15.05
CA GLU A 113 -1.93 -0.56 -15.94
C GLU A 113 -0.49 -0.09 -16.15
N LEU A 114 -0.29 0.69 -17.23
CA LEU A 114 0.98 1.32 -17.56
C LEU A 114 0.78 2.83 -17.51
N GLU A 115 1.50 3.50 -16.62
CA GLU A 115 1.40 4.94 -16.40
C GLU A 115 2.63 5.64 -16.99
N THR A 116 2.42 6.67 -17.81
CA THR A 116 3.54 7.44 -18.38
C THR A 116 4.29 8.20 -17.29
N LEU A 117 5.61 8.15 -17.36
CA LEU A 117 6.49 8.81 -16.42
C LEU A 117 7.00 10.16 -16.95
N ALA A 118 7.11 11.13 -16.06
CA ALA A 118 7.80 12.39 -16.26
C ALA A 118 8.73 12.63 -15.07
N LEU A 119 9.91 12.02 -15.10
CA LEU A 119 10.88 12.05 -14.01
C LEU A 119 12.14 12.84 -14.43
N GLY A 120 12.53 13.79 -13.58
CA GLY A 120 13.78 14.52 -13.72
C GLY A 120 14.94 13.84 -13.03
N LEU A 121 16.18 14.17 -13.46
CA LEU A 121 17.38 13.86 -12.70
C LEU A 121 17.33 14.55 -11.31
N PRO A 122 17.81 13.94 -10.24
CA PRO A 122 18.53 12.66 -10.13
C PRO A 122 17.62 11.43 -9.96
N PHE A 123 16.31 11.59 -9.83
CA PHE A 123 15.38 10.48 -9.61
C PHE A 123 15.50 9.37 -10.64
N MET A 124 15.65 9.75 -11.90
CA MET A 124 15.81 8.79 -12.98
C MET A 124 17.01 7.87 -12.78
N ALA A 125 18.13 8.38 -12.30
CA ALA A 125 19.33 7.60 -12.04
C ALA A 125 19.09 6.45 -11.06
N ALA A 126 18.20 6.65 -10.07
CA ALA A 126 17.86 5.63 -9.09
C ALA A 126 17.01 4.48 -9.66
N PHE A 127 16.30 4.72 -10.76
CA PHE A 127 15.39 3.73 -11.36
C PHE A 127 15.95 3.05 -12.61
N LEU A 128 16.83 3.71 -13.36
CA LEU A 128 17.39 3.15 -14.61
C LEU A 128 18.24 1.92 -14.36
N ASP A 129 19.20 2.05 -13.47
CA ASP A 129 20.13 0.97 -13.12
C ASP A 129 20.57 1.12 -11.66
N PRO A 130 19.76 0.63 -10.71
CA PRO A 130 20.06 0.75 -9.29
C PRO A 130 21.38 0.06 -8.95
N GLY A 131 22.35 0.86 -8.46
CA GLY A 131 23.68 0.37 -8.10
C GLY A 131 24.70 0.40 -9.25
N ALA A 132 24.30 0.80 -10.44
CA ALA A 132 25.25 1.04 -11.54
C ALA A 132 26.18 2.22 -11.25
N TRP A 133 27.35 2.15 -11.83
CA TRP A 133 28.36 3.20 -11.73
C TRP A 133 29.29 3.23 -12.95
N GLY A 134 30.06 4.31 -13.08
CA GLY A 134 31.06 4.43 -14.13
C GLY A 134 30.47 4.70 -15.51
N ARG A 135 31.14 4.18 -16.56
CA ARG A 135 30.86 4.51 -17.96
C ARG A 135 29.46 4.04 -18.40
N GLU A 136 29.02 2.85 -17.98
CA GLU A 136 27.72 2.30 -18.37
C GLU A 136 26.59 3.18 -17.85
N PHE A 137 26.69 3.58 -16.59
CA PHE A 137 25.72 4.50 -15.99
C PHE A 137 25.73 5.87 -16.67
N THR A 138 26.91 6.42 -16.98
CA THR A 138 27.04 7.70 -17.70
C THR A 138 26.41 7.60 -19.08
N SER A 139 26.65 6.51 -19.83
CA SER A 139 26.03 6.31 -21.15
C SER A 139 24.51 6.26 -21.09
N ALA A 140 23.93 5.62 -20.05
CA ALA A 140 22.49 5.61 -19.84
C ALA A 140 21.93 7.02 -19.60
N LEU A 141 22.68 7.88 -18.88
CA LEU A 141 22.30 9.28 -18.65
C LEU A 141 22.48 10.17 -19.88
N ASP A 142 23.44 9.88 -20.75
CA ASP A 142 23.63 10.62 -22.00
C ASP A 142 22.46 10.47 -22.98
N GLU A 143 21.73 9.35 -22.90
CA GLU A 143 20.50 9.10 -23.67
C GLU A 143 19.24 9.75 -23.06
N TYR A 144 19.35 10.40 -21.89
CA TYR A 144 18.22 10.92 -21.12
C TYR A 144 17.24 11.82 -21.89
N GLU A 145 17.74 12.69 -22.77
CA GLU A 145 16.89 13.55 -23.61
C GLU A 145 15.99 12.76 -24.56
N ASN A 146 16.42 11.56 -24.93
CA ASN A 146 15.78 10.70 -25.90
C ASN A 146 14.93 9.58 -25.25
N MET A 147 14.84 9.56 -23.92
CA MET A 147 14.13 8.52 -23.20
C MET A 147 12.65 8.84 -22.97
N ALA A 148 11.85 7.77 -22.93
CA ALA A 148 10.51 7.73 -22.35
C ALA A 148 10.44 6.59 -21.34
N GLY A 149 9.48 6.67 -20.40
CA GLY A 149 9.26 5.62 -19.40
C GLY A 149 7.79 5.42 -19.12
N MET A 150 7.42 4.19 -18.80
CA MET A 150 6.13 3.81 -18.22
C MET A 150 6.36 3.04 -16.95
N TRP A 151 5.62 3.42 -15.91
CA TRP A 151 5.52 2.67 -14.67
C TRP A 151 4.45 1.59 -14.81
N ILE A 152 4.71 0.42 -14.24
CA ILE A 152 3.78 -0.68 -14.17
C ILE A 152 3.15 -0.66 -12.78
N VAL A 153 1.83 -0.63 -12.72
CA VAL A 153 1.05 -0.76 -11.49
C VAL A 153 0.14 -1.96 -11.66
N GLY A 154 0.34 -2.99 -10.86
CA GLY A 154 -0.39 -4.24 -10.98
C GLY A 154 -0.94 -4.73 -9.65
N GLU A 155 -2.02 -5.46 -9.71
CA GLU A 155 -2.62 -6.11 -8.56
C GLU A 155 -1.68 -7.18 -8.03
N ASP A 156 -1.23 -7.03 -6.78
CA ASP A 156 -0.47 -8.07 -6.09
C ASP A 156 -1.39 -8.96 -5.25
N MET A 157 -1.02 -10.23 -5.13
CA MET A 157 -1.80 -11.23 -4.42
C MET A 157 -1.59 -11.11 -2.91
N PRO A 158 -2.68 -11.07 -2.10
CA PRO A 158 -2.55 -11.12 -0.65
C PRO A 158 -1.96 -12.46 -0.21
N GLN A 159 -0.99 -12.40 0.70
CA GLN A 159 -0.35 -13.57 1.31
C GLN A 159 -0.23 -13.35 2.82
N GLU A 160 -0.57 -14.35 3.64
CA GLU A 160 -0.45 -14.23 5.11
C GLU A 160 1.00 -14.13 5.57
N THR A 161 1.95 -14.59 4.75
CA THR A 161 3.39 -14.45 4.98
C THR A 161 3.86 -13.02 4.80
N ASN A 162 3.26 -12.25 3.89
CA ASN A 162 3.51 -10.83 3.71
C ASN A 162 2.82 -10.06 4.84
N ARG A 163 3.61 -9.52 5.76
CA ARG A 163 3.06 -8.99 7.01
C ARG A 163 3.89 -7.92 7.67
N VAL A 164 3.21 -7.15 8.49
CA VAL A 164 3.76 -6.20 9.44
C VAL A 164 3.67 -6.81 10.85
N THR A 165 4.78 -6.80 11.57
CA THR A 165 4.88 -7.24 12.97
C THR A 165 5.60 -6.19 13.80
N LEU A 166 5.61 -6.31 15.12
CA LEU A 166 6.42 -5.46 15.98
C LEU A 166 7.86 -5.97 16.07
N ASN A 167 8.82 -5.07 15.99
CA ASN A 167 10.22 -5.32 16.31
C ASN A 167 10.46 -4.86 17.75
N HIS A 168 10.57 -5.81 18.66
CA HIS A 168 10.77 -5.52 20.09
C HIS A 168 12.20 -5.09 20.44
N GLU A 169 13.18 -5.34 19.56
CA GLU A 169 14.57 -4.95 19.76
C GLU A 169 14.83 -3.49 19.38
N VAL A 170 14.13 -3.01 18.34
CA VAL A 170 14.27 -1.63 17.85
C VAL A 170 13.04 -0.81 18.26
N LYS A 171 13.31 0.35 18.85
CA LYS A 171 12.28 1.26 19.35
C LYS A 171 12.39 2.62 18.70
N ASP A 172 11.26 3.29 18.57
CA ASP A 172 11.22 4.68 18.15
C ASP A 172 11.66 5.66 19.28
N GLN A 173 11.64 6.95 18.98
CA GLN A 173 12.03 8.02 19.92
C GLN A 173 11.19 8.05 21.20
N TYR A 174 10.03 7.40 21.24
CA TYR A 174 9.13 7.32 22.40
C TYR A 174 9.24 5.98 23.13
N GLY A 175 10.14 5.12 22.72
CA GLY A 175 10.35 3.79 23.32
C GLY A 175 9.36 2.74 22.88
N LEU A 176 8.53 2.99 21.85
CA LEU A 176 7.59 2.02 21.31
C LEU A 176 8.26 1.13 20.25
N PRO A 177 7.93 -0.17 20.19
CA PRO A 177 8.41 -1.04 19.13
C PRO A 177 8.09 -0.49 17.74
N VAL A 178 9.08 -0.49 16.84
CA VAL A 178 8.87 -0.15 15.42
C VAL A 178 8.30 -1.34 14.66
N VAL A 179 7.85 -1.10 13.42
CA VAL A 179 7.38 -2.18 12.55
C VAL A 179 8.56 -2.98 11.98
N ASN A 180 8.35 -4.28 11.83
CA ASN A 180 9.14 -5.16 10.99
C ASN A 180 8.25 -5.61 9.83
N VAL A 181 8.70 -5.40 8.60
CA VAL A 181 7.92 -5.69 7.38
C VAL A 181 8.56 -6.86 6.65
N HIS A 182 7.78 -7.89 6.39
CA HIS A 182 8.15 -9.00 5.52
C HIS A 182 7.32 -8.97 4.26
N PHE A 183 7.97 -9.07 3.10
CA PHE A 183 7.31 -9.10 1.80
C PHE A 183 8.09 -9.94 0.80
N ASP A 184 7.39 -10.92 0.20
CA ASP A 184 7.86 -11.69 -0.94
C ASP A 184 6.86 -11.57 -2.10
N ASP A 185 7.37 -11.51 -3.34
CA ASP A 185 6.52 -11.53 -4.53
C ASP A 185 5.82 -12.89 -4.65
N HIS A 186 4.52 -12.88 -4.91
CA HIS A 186 3.79 -14.08 -5.27
C HIS A 186 4.17 -14.53 -6.70
N PRO A 187 4.21 -15.83 -7.03
CA PRO A 187 4.47 -16.29 -8.41
C PRO A 187 3.53 -15.68 -9.46
N ASN A 188 2.28 -15.41 -9.08
CA ASN A 188 1.32 -14.67 -9.91
C ASN A 188 1.82 -13.28 -10.29
N ASP A 189 2.37 -12.54 -9.31
CA ASP A 189 2.82 -11.16 -9.49
C ASP A 189 4.07 -11.11 -10.37
N ILE A 190 4.94 -12.11 -10.23
CA ILE A 190 6.11 -12.29 -11.12
C ILE A 190 5.65 -12.56 -12.56
N ALA A 191 4.64 -13.43 -12.76
CA ALA A 191 4.10 -13.72 -14.09
C ALA A 191 3.46 -12.46 -14.71
N MET A 192 2.66 -11.73 -13.94
CA MET A 192 2.05 -10.47 -14.37
C MET A 192 3.09 -9.43 -14.74
N ARG A 193 4.13 -9.23 -13.93
CA ARG A 193 5.22 -8.30 -14.21
C ARG A 193 5.96 -8.63 -15.50
N ASN A 194 6.25 -9.92 -15.71
CA ASN A 194 6.92 -10.36 -16.93
C ASN A 194 6.05 -10.16 -18.18
N HIS A 195 4.73 -10.27 -18.05
CA HIS A 195 3.80 -9.95 -19.14
C HIS A 195 3.79 -8.43 -19.37
N ALA A 196 3.69 -7.63 -18.32
CA ALA A 196 3.68 -6.17 -18.40
C ALA A 196 4.96 -5.59 -19.04
N TYR A 197 6.12 -6.15 -18.73
CA TYR A 197 7.37 -5.77 -19.40
C TYR A 197 7.32 -5.98 -20.92
N LYS A 198 6.77 -7.11 -21.37
CA LYS A 198 6.64 -7.41 -22.80
C LYS A 198 5.64 -6.48 -23.49
N GLN A 199 4.51 -6.20 -22.86
CA GLN A 199 3.49 -5.29 -23.42
C GLN A 199 4.02 -3.85 -23.47
N GLY A 200 4.67 -3.37 -22.41
CA GLY A 200 5.28 -2.04 -22.41
C GLY A 200 6.38 -1.88 -23.48
N ALA A 201 7.21 -2.89 -23.66
CA ALA A 201 8.22 -2.89 -24.75
C ALA A 201 7.54 -2.86 -26.12
N ALA A 202 6.52 -3.70 -26.34
CA ALA A 202 5.82 -3.75 -27.62
C ALA A 202 5.12 -2.42 -27.99
N ILE A 203 4.58 -1.69 -27.00
CA ILE A 203 4.02 -0.36 -27.20
C ILE A 203 5.10 0.62 -27.69
N TYR A 204 6.27 0.62 -27.05
CA TYR A 204 7.37 1.50 -27.44
C TYR A 204 7.97 1.13 -28.82
N ASP A 205 8.10 -0.17 -29.11
CA ASP A 205 8.56 -0.64 -30.43
C ASP A 205 7.61 -0.19 -31.54
N ALA A 206 6.28 -0.25 -31.29
CA ALA A 206 5.27 0.19 -32.25
C ALA A 206 5.32 1.68 -32.57
N VAL A 207 5.86 2.51 -31.67
CA VAL A 207 6.02 3.96 -31.89
C VAL A 207 7.46 4.35 -32.28
N GLY A 208 8.30 3.36 -32.58
CA GLY A 208 9.62 3.57 -33.19
C GLY A 208 10.76 3.77 -32.19
N ALA A 209 10.68 3.15 -31.02
CA ALA A 209 11.82 3.08 -30.11
C ALA A 209 12.98 2.32 -30.75
N THR A 210 14.20 2.80 -30.55
CA THR A 210 15.43 2.14 -31.02
C THR A 210 15.90 1.06 -30.05
N ARG A 211 15.50 1.18 -28.79
CA ARG A 211 15.80 0.23 -27.70
C ARG A 211 14.77 0.34 -26.60
N THR A 212 14.39 -0.79 -26.02
CA THR A 212 13.58 -0.87 -24.80
C THR A 212 14.29 -1.69 -23.72
N PHE A 213 14.04 -1.39 -22.45
CA PHE A 213 14.59 -2.15 -21.34
C PHE A 213 13.71 -2.04 -20.10
N PRO A 214 13.53 -3.14 -19.33
CA PRO A 214 12.86 -3.12 -18.04
C PRO A 214 13.82 -2.65 -16.96
N THR A 215 13.26 -2.09 -15.88
CA THR A 215 14.00 -1.90 -14.63
C THR A 215 13.71 -3.03 -13.65
N PRO A 216 14.62 -3.32 -12.69
CA PRO A 216 14.31 -4.22 -11.59
C PRO A 216 13.07 -3.77 -10.81
N PRO A 217 12.32 -4.70 -10.20
CA PRO A 217 11.18 -4.36 -9.36
C PRO A 217 11.63 -3.52 -8.15
N TYR A 218 10.81 -2.57 -7.76
CA TYR A 218 11.04 -1.69 -6.62
C TYR A 218 9.77 -1.54 -5.78
N PRO A 219 9.88 -1.14 -4.49
CA PRO A 219 8.71 -1.01 -3.63
C PRO A 219 7.78 0.11 -4.10
N SER A 220 6.48 -0.18 -4.10
CA SER A 220 5.43 0.83 -4.24
C SER A 220 5.08 1.47 -2.90
N THR A 221 4.47 2.64 -2.93
CA THR A 221 3.91 3.34 -1.78
C THR A 221 2.41 3.09 -1.58
N HIS A 222 1.80 2.23 -2.39
CA HIS A 222 0.38 1.87 -2.32
C HIS A 222 0.14 0.76 -1.28
N ASN A 223 0.45 1.05 -0.02
CA ASN A 223 0.40 0.07 1.06
C ASN A 223 -1.04 -0.28 1.47
N LEU A 224 -1.41 -1.56 1.40
CA LEU A 224 -2.77 -2.07 1.55
C LEU A 224 -2.81 -3.35 2.40
N GLY A 225 -4.00 -3.74 2.89
CA GLY A 225 -4.37 -5.10 3.27
C GLY A 225 -4.14 -5.54 4.72
N THR A 226 -3.34 -4.84 5.50
CA THR A 226 -2.86 -5.28 6.83
C THR A 226 -3.91 -5.32 7.96
N ASN A 227 -5.13 -4.83 7.71
CA ASN A 227 -6.29 -4.95 8.58
C ASN A 227 -7.53 -5.30 7.74
N ARG A 228 -7.37 -6.30 6.87
CA ARG A 228 -8.30 -6.63 5.80
C ARG A 228 -9.75 -6.75 6.25
N MET A 229 -10.65 -6.31 5.38
CA MET A 229 -12.08 -6.43 5.51
C MET A 229 -12.53 -7.88 5.29
N SER A 230 -13.54 -8.34 6.03
CA SER A 230 -14.15 -9.67 5.85
C SER A 230 -15.60 -9.69 6.29
N GLU A 231 -16.34 -10.68 5.84
CA GLU A 231 -17.69 -10.95 6.33
C GLU A 231 -17.64 -11.65 7.69
N ASN A 232 -16.70 -12.57 7.88
CA ASN A 232 -16.55 -13.36 9.11
C ASN A 232 -15.40 -12.84 9.96
N ALA A 233 -15.60 -12.78 11.27
CA ALA A 233 -14.59 -12.34 12.24
C ALA A 233 -13.29 -13.17 12.22
N ARG A 234 -13.33 -14.42 11.73
CA ARG A 234 -12.14 -15.28 11.63
C ARG A 234 -11.24 -14.97 10.46
N ASP A 235 -11.76 -14.29 9.42
CA ASP A 235 -11.10 -14.15 8.12
C ASP A 235 -10.50 -12.75 7.92
N GLY A 236 -10.71 -11.83 8.86
CA GLY A 236 -10.21 -10.46 8.78
C GLY A 236 -10.35 -9.70 10.08
N VAL A 237 -10.10 -8.40 10.02
CA VAL A 237 -10.05 -7.49 11.17
C VAL A 237 -11.31 -6.63 11.27
N VAL A 238 -11.83 -6.16 10.13
CA VAL A 238 -12.97 -5.26 10.08
C VAL A 238 -14.09 -5.81 9.19
N ASN A 239 -15.31 -5.37 9.45
CA ASN A 239 -16.47 -5.66 8.61
C ASN A 239 -16.57 -4.66 7.43
N LYS A 240 -17.62 -4.79 6.60
CA LYS A 240 -17.89 -3.93 5.44
C LYS A 240 -17.97 -2.42 5.74
N TRP A 241 -18.14 -2.03 6.98
CA TRP A 241 -18.18 -0.64 7.42
C TRP A 241 -16.87 -0.14 8.01
N GLY A 242 -15.80 -0.95 7.95
CA GLY A 242 -14.52 -0.66 8.59
C GLY A 242 -14.56 -0.75 10.12
N ARG A 243 -15.68 -1.22 10.72
CA ARG A 243 -15.79 -1.49 12.16
C ARG A 243 -15.08 -2.80 12.48
N THR A 244 -14.25 -2.82 13.50
CA THR A 244 -13.57 -4.05 13.91
C THR A 244 -14.58 -5.09 14.40
N HIS A 245 -14.27 -6.37 14.17
CA HIS A 245 -15.14 -7.46 14.60
C HIS A 245 -15.16 -7.63 16.12
N ASP A 246 -14.03 -7.42 16.78
CA ASP A 246 -13.86 -7.67 18.22
C ASP A 246 -14.30 -6.49 19.09
N VAL A 247 -14.17 -5.25 18.57
CA VAL A 247 -14.34 -4.03 19.37
C VAL A 247 -15.39 -3.13 18.70
N PRO A 248 -16.60 -3.02 19.29
CA PRO A 248 -17.77 -2.48 18.59
C PRO A 248 -17.70 -0.97 18.27
N ASN A 249 -16.85 -0.22 18.95
CA ASN A 249 -16.68 1.22 18.78
C ASN A 249 -15.27 1.61 18.29
N LEU A 250 -14.60 0.67 17.63
CA LEU A 250 -13.30 0.88 16.96
C LEU A 250 -13.47 0.69 15.45
N TYR A 251 -12.99 1.65 14.67
CA TYR A 251 -13.04 1.66 13.21
C TYR A 251 -11.65 1.86 12.62
N ILE A 252 -11.43 1.29 11.43
CA ILE A 252 -10.20 1.52 10.63
C ILE A 252 -10.61 2.16 9.30
N SER A 253 -9.95 3.28 8.95
CA SER A 253 -10.33 4.16 7.86
C SER A 253 -9.16 4.53 6.96
N ASP A 254 -8.45 3.52 6.45
CA ASP A 254 -7.31 3.69 5.54
C ASP A 254 -7.17 2.48 4.61
N GLY A 255 -6.11 2.44 3.80
CA GLY A 255 -5.86 1.37 2.83
C GLY A 255 -5.61 -0.02 3.45
N SER A 256 -5.38 -0.11 4.75
CA SER A 256 -5.16 -1.40 5.42
C SER A 256 -6.39 -2.31 5.39
N VAL A 257 -7.59 -1.77 5.16
CA VAL A 257 -8.85 -2.55 5.10
C VAL A 257 -9.08 -3.28 3.76
N PHE A 258 -8.25 -3.03 2.75
CA PHE A 258 -8.41 -3.64 1.44
C PHE A 258 -8.21 -5.16 1.48
N THR A 259 -8.93 -5.87 0.62
CA THR A 259 -8.82 -7.33 0.45
C THR A 259 -7.95 -7.73 -0.73
N THR A 260 -7.89 -6.88 -1.75
CA THR A 260 -7.02 -6.96 -2.94
C THR A 260 -6.56 -5.55 -3.32
N GLY A 261 -5.48 -5.45 -4.09
CA GLY A 261 -4.93 -4.16 -4.53
C GLY A 261 -5.71 -3.52 -5.67
N ALA A 262 -6.29 -4.35 -6.56
CA ALA A 262 -6.71 -3.97 -7.91
C ALA A 262 -5.54 -3.38 -8.74
N ALA A 263 -5.80 -2.95 -9.97
CA ALA A 263 -4.75 -2.40 -10.85
C ALA A 263 -4.62 -0.87 -10.74
N GLU A 264 -5.61 -0.21 -10.15
CA GLU A 264 -5.73 1.24 -10.11
C GLU A 264 -5.14 1.85 -8.83
N ASN A 265 -4.73 3.11 -8.90
CA ASN A 265 -4.26 3.87 -7.75
C ASN A 265 -5.33 3.95 -6.64
N PRO A 266 -5.05 3.56 -5.38
CA PRO A 266 -6.08 3.21 -4.39
C PRO A 266 -6.73 4.39 -3.68
N THR A 267 -6.20 5.61 -3.80
CA THR A 267 -6.59 6.76 -2.95
C THR A 267 -8.07 7.13 -3.07
N LEU A 268 -8.64 7.14 -4.29
CA LEU A 268 -10.07 7.47 -4.46
C LEU A 268 -10.97 6.43 -3.80
N THR A 269 -10.61 5.16 -3.86
CA THR A 269 -11.34 4.09 -3.18
C THR A 269 -11.23 4.20 -1.65
N ILE A 270 -10.04 4.57 -1.13
CA ILE A 270 -9.87 4.84 0.31
C ILE A 270 -10.82 5.96 0.76
N VAL A 271 -10.85 7.07 0.02
CA VAL A 271 -11.73 8.22 0.33
C VAL A 271 -13.21 7.82 0.24
N ALA A 272 -13.61 7.08 -0.78
CA ALA A 272 -14.99 6.61 -0.92
C ALA A 272 -15.44 5.71 0.24
N LEU A 273 -14.55 4.80 0.67
CA LEU A 273 -14.79 3.93 1.83
C LEU A 273 -14.86 4.75 3.13
N ALA A 274 -14.01 5.77 3.30
CA ALA A 274 -14.03 6.64 4.46
C ALA A 274 -15.32 7.47 4.55
N ILE A 275 -15.81 8.01 3.42
CA ILE A 275 -17.10 8.72 3.37
C ILE A 275 -18.25 7.78 3.76
N ARG A 276 -18.31 6.59 3.16
CA ARG A 276 -19.33 5.58 3.48
C ARG A 276 -19.30 5.17 4.97
N GLN A 277 -18.11 5.05 5.53
CA GLN A 277 -17.90 4.74 6.95
C GLN A 277 -18.40 5.89 7.83
N ALA A 278 -18.11 7.14 7.46
CA ALA A 278 -18.55 8.32 8.22
C ALA A 278 -20.08 8.44 8.26
N ASP A 279 -20.76 8.21 7.15
CA ASP A 279 -22.23 8.21 7.06
C ASP A 279 -22.83 7.12 7.96
N HIS A 280 -22.27 5.90 7.92
CA HIS A 280 -22.70 4.81 8.79
C HIS A 280 -22.46 5.14 10.27
N LEU A 281 -21.29 5.64 10.62
CA LEU A 281 -20.93 6.02 11.98
C LEU A 281 -21.85 7.12 12.53
N ALA A 282 -22.18 8.14 11.73
CA ALA A 282 -23.11 9.19 12.10
C ALA A 282 -24.52 8.64 12.39
N SER A 283 -24.96 7.66 11.60
CA SER A 283 -26.25 6.97 11.81
C SER A 283 -26.25 6.17 13.10
N GLU A 284 -25.19 5.41 13.38
CA GLU A 284 -25.05 4.61 14.61
C GLU A 284 -25.00 5.50 15.88
N LEU A 285 -24.29 6.62 15.82
CA LEU A 285 -24.23 7.60 16.90
C LEU A 285 -25.59 8.25 17.15
N SER A 286 -26.32 8.60 16.10
CA SER A 286 -27.65 9.21 16.19
C SER A 286 -28.70 8.23 16.74
N ALA A 287 -28.54 6.95 16.45
CA ALA A 287 -29.40 5.87 16.95
C ALA A 287 -29.07 5.44 18.41
N GLY A 288 -27.97 5.94 18.98
CA GLY A 288 -27.51 5.56 20.31
C GLY A 288 -26.90 4.16 20.41
N ASN A 289 -26.44 3.60 19.27
CA ASN A 289 -25.82 2.27 19.20
C ASN A 289 -24.33 2.30 19.59
N LEU A 290 -23.72 3.48 19.68
CA LEU A 290 -22.31 3.71 20.01
C LEU A 290 -22.12 4.69 21.16
#